data_1772e7f4dee97bd6f938c33b1e6aa1cd
#
_entry.id   1772e7f4dee97bd6f938c33b1e6aa1cd
#
_cell.length_a   1.000
_cell.length_b   1.000
_cell.length_c   1.000
_cell.angle_alpha   90.00
_cell.angle_beta   90.00
_cell.angle_gamma   90.00
#
_symmetry.space_group_name_H-M   'P 1'
#
loop_
_entity.id
_entity.type
_entity.pdbx_description
1 polymer ?
#
loop_
_entity_poly.entity_id
_entity_poly.type
_entity_poly.pdbx_seq_one_letter_code
_entity_poly.pdbx_strand_id
1 'polypeptide(L)'
;WNLLGASDDNPSTFGHPQYGLHKLLQAIGILREDVEHIENMPTKKRVLERVVSEALRPAETTDAWSLLNRDPDMQPQALQASAHKIDLIETANEREEALAVALALRDAISDENKTAALVTADRNLARRVVGELARFGIDADDSGGRHLRDIETATLMRLMVETVFNPGDPV
;
A
#
# COMPACT_ATOMS: atom_id res chain seq x y z
N TRP A 1 -15.06 -2.97 8.03
CA TRP A 1 -15.06 -1.51 8.13
C TRP A 1 -14.94 -1.06 9.58
N ASN A 2 -13.86 -0.36 9.91
CA ASN A 2 -13.57 0.05 11.28
C ASN A 2 -14.37 1.28 11.75
N LEU A 3 -15.16 1.87 10.86
CA LEU A 3 -16.06 3.00 11.17
C LEU A 3 -17.38 2.57 11.83
N LEU A 4 -17.60 1.27 12.05
CA LEU A 4 -18.78 0.78 12.79
C LEU A 4 -18.76 1.33 14.22
N GLY A 5 -19.79 2.11 14.56
CA GLY A 5 -19.93 2.75 15.86
C GLY A 5 -19.30 4.15 15.97
N ALA A 6 -18.58 4.62 14.96
CA ALA A 6 -18.19 6.02 14.89
C ALA A 6 -19.38 6.87 14.45
N SER A 7 -19.65 7.98 15.16
CA SER A 7 -20.69 8.92 14.73
C SER A 7 -20.18 9.73 13.54
N ASP A 8 -21.07 10.07 12.61
CA ASP A 8 -20.75 10.92 11.45
C ASP A 8 -20.23 12.31 11.84
N ASP A 9 -20.52 12.74 13.05
CA ASP A 9 -20.11 14.05 13.59
C ASP A 9 -18.73 14.00 14.28
N ASN A 10 -18.11 12.82 14.38
CA ASN A 10 -16.80 12.71 15.01
C ASN A 10 -15.69 13.13 14.04
N PRO A 11 -14.89 14.18 14.37
CA PRO A 11 -13.80 14.65 13.51
C PRO A 11 -12.77 13.58 13.12
N SER A 12 -12.52 12.59 13.97
CA SER A 12 -11.60 11.49 13.67
C SER A 12 -12.07 10.63 12.50
N THR A 13 -13.37 10.59 12.25
CA THR A 13 -13.97 9.85 11.13
C THR A 13 -13.58 10.45 9.78
N PHE A 14 -13.44 11.78 9.69
CA PHE A 14 -13.09 12.48 8.45
C PHE A 14 -11.69 12.12 7.92
N GLY A 15 -10.75 11.87 8.82
CA GLY A 15 -9.38 11.46 8.46
C GLY A 15 -9.24 9.98 8.10
N HIS A 16 -10.28 9.19 8.26
CA HIS A 16 -10.20 7.75 8.02
C HIS A 16 -10.19 7.41 6.52
N PRO A 17 -9.32 6.53 6.02
CA PRO A 17 -9.25 6.18 4.59
C PRO A 17 -10.56 5.67 3.99
N GLN A 18 -11.43 5.06 4.80
CA GLN A 18 -12.72 4.54 4.37
C GLN A 18 -13.87 5.57 4.44
N TYR A 19 -13.61 6.79 4.91
CA TYR A 19 -14.67 7.80 5.07
C TYR A 19 -15.34 8.15 3.74
N GLY A 20 -14.57 8.34 2.67
CA GLY A 20 -15.11 8.63 1.35
C GLY A 20 -16.06 7.54 0.84
N LEU A 21 -15.70 6.28 1.05
CA LEU A 21 -16.55 5.14 0.69
C LEU A 21 -17.82 5.08 1.53
N HIS A 22 -17.71 5.35 2.84
CA HIS A 22 -18.87 5.44 3.73
C HIS A 22 -19.86 6.53 3.26
N LYS A 23 -19.37 7.72 2.92
CA LYS A 23 -20.20 8.80 2.36
C LYS A 23 -20.81 8.46 1.01
N LEU A 24 -20.09 7.76 0.17
CA LEU A 24 -20.63 7.27 -1.11
C LEU A 24 -21.81 6.34 -0.88
N LEU A 25 -21.68 5.33 -0.01
CA LEU A 25 -22.75 4.40 0.31
C LEU A 25 -23.98 5.13 0.86
N GLN A 26 -23.79 6.10 1.76
CA GLN A 26 -24.89 6.95 2.25
C GLN A 26 -25.57 7.71 1.10
N ALA A 27 -24.80 8.31 0.20
CA ALA A 27 -25.33 9.10 -0.90
C ALA A 27 -26.16 8.27 -1.90
N ILE A 28 -25.78 7.01 -2.12
CA ILE A 28 -26.52 6.10 -3.01
C ILE A 28 -27.58 5.26 -2.28
N GLY A 29 -27.72 5.43 -0.95
CA GLY A 29 -28.74 4.75 -0.15
C GLY A 29 -28.52 3.26 0.05
N ILE A 30 -27.28 2.78 -0.03
CA ILE A 30 -26.92 1.38 0.20
C ILE A 30 -26.40 1.24 1.63
N LEU A 31 -26.95 0.26 2.37
CA LEU A 31 -26.43 -0.09 3.68
C LEU A 31 -25.17 -0.93 3.55
N ARG A 32 -24.30 -0.86 4.54
CA ARG A 32 -23.07 -1.64 4.53
C ARG A 32 -23.29 -3.15 4.46
N GLU A 33 -24.29 -3.65 5.12
CA GLU A 33 -24.71 -5.06 5.09
C GLU A 33 -25.16 -5.53 3.70
N ASP A 34 -25.59 -4.61 2.86
CA ASP A 34 -25.98 -4.91 1.48
C ASP A 34 -24.79 -5.02 0.52
N VAL A 35 -23.59 -4.64 0.98
CA VAL A 35 -22.35 -4.77 0.20
C VAL A 35 -21.86 -6.20 0.27
N GLU A 36 -22.00 -6.92 -0.83
CA GLU A 36 -21.56 -8.30 -0.95
C GLU A 36 -20.03 -8.41 -1.01
N HIS A 37 -19.49 -9.46 -0.38
CA HIS A 37 -18.10 -9.82 -0.55
C HIS A 37 -17.87 -10.45 -1.92
N ILE A 38 -16.74 -10.12 -2.55
CA ILE A 38 -16.30 -10.82 -3.76
C ILE A 38 -16.16 -12.30 -3.42
N GLU A 39 -16.93 -13.14 -4.11
CA GLU A 39 -16.93 -14.58 -3.89
C GLU A 39 -15.53 -15.19 -4.16
N ASN A 40 -15.23 -16.28 -3.46
CA ASN A 40 -13.99 -17.08 -3.57
C ASN A 40 -12.74 -16.56 -2.86
N MET A 41 -12.85 -15.68 -1.88
CA MET A 41 -11.70 -15.37 -1.05
C MET A 41 -11.41 -16.55 -0.07
N PRO A 42 -10.21 -17.14 -0.08
CA PRO A 42 -9.83 -18.21 0.85
C PRO A 42 -9.97 -17.77 2.31
N THR A 43 -10.45 -18.64 3.18
CA THR A 43 -10.67 -18.35 4.62
C THR A 43 -9.43 -17.75 5.30
N LYS A 44 -8.23 -18.25 4.96
CA LYS A 44 -6.95 -17.71 5.48
C LYS A 44 -6.68 -16.26 5.09
N LYS A 45 -7.13 -15.81 3.91
CA LYS A 45 -7.05 -14.40 3.52
C LYS A 45 -8.01 -13.54 4.32
N ARG A 46 -9.19 -14.05 4.67
CA ARG A 46 -10.18 -13.32 5.49
C ARG A 46 -9.65 -13.01 6.88
N VAL A 47 -8.95 -13.95 7.51
CA VAL A 47 -8.35 -13.72 8.83
C VAL A 47 -7.31 -12.61 8.77
N LEU A 48 -6.39 -12.65 7.79
CA LEU A 48 -5.38 -11.60 7.62
C LEU A 48 -6.02 -10.22 7.32
N GLU A 49 -6.98 -10.17 6.42
CA GLU A 49 -7.74 -8.96 6.10
C GLU A 49 -8.39 -8.37 7.36
N ARG A 50 -8.99 -9.22 8.19
CA ARG A 50 -9.61 -8.80 9.43
C ARG A 50 -8.58 -8.30 10.46
N VAL A 51 -7.44 -8.97 10.60
CA VAL A 51 -6.33 -8.51 11.46
C VAL A 51 -5.87 -7.11 11.04
N VAL A 52 -5.61 -6.90 9.75
CA VAL A 52 -5.20 -5.59 9.23
C VAL A 52 -6.30 -4.55 9.43
N SER A 53 -7.56 -4.90 9.19
CA SER A 53 -8.70 -4.03 9.43
C SER A 53 -8.81 -3.60 10.89
N GLU A 54 -8.64 -4.53 11.83
CA GLU A 54 -8.69 -4.23 13.26
C GLU A 54 -7.46 -3.45 13.74
N ALA A 55 -6.28 -3.71 13.17
CA ALA A 55 -5.07 -2.94 13.47
C ALA A 55 -5.18 -1.47 13.05
N LEU A 56 -5.96 -1.16 12.01
CA LEU A 56 -6.21 0.18 11.50
C LEU A 56 -7.51 0.81 12.07
N ARG A 57 -8.05 0.26 13.15
CA ARG A 57 -9.25 0.77 13.78
C ARG A 57 -9.02 2.16 14.38
N PRO A 58 -9.93 3.14 14.16
CA PRO A 58 -9.84 4.44 14.80
C PRO A 58 -9.79 4.33 16.34
N ALA A 59 -9.02 5.21 16.98
CA ALA A 59 -8.79 5.19 18.42
C ALA A 59 -10.09 5.16 19.25
N GLU A 60 -11.10 5.89 18.81
CA GLU A 60 -12.38 6.02 19.48
C GLU A 60 -13.24 4.75 19.45
N THR A 61 -12.90 3.80 18.60
CA THR A 61 -13.63 2.53 18.46
C THR A 61 -12.85 1.33 18.94
N THR A 62 -11.68 1.53 19.56
CA THR A 62 -10.79 0.45 20.05
C THR A 62 -11.40 -0.37 21.20
N ASP A 63 -12.40 0.14 21.91
CA ASP A 63 -13.16 -0.62 22.90
C ASP A 63 -13.73 -1.92 22.34
N ALA A 64 -14.03 -1.94 21.04
CA ALA A 64 -14.48 -3.15 20.34
C ALA A 64 -13.44 -4.28 20.32
N TRP A 65 -12.15 -4.01 20.58
CA TRP A 65 -11.14 -5.06 20.69
C TRP A 65 -11.42 -6.05 21.83
N SER A 66 -12.11 -5.62 22.87
CA SER A 66 -12.56 -6.51 23.94
C SER A 66 -13.47 -7.65 23.45
N LEU A 67 -14.16 -7.43 22.32
CA LEU A 67 -15.04 -8.41 21.69
C LEU A 67 -14.29 -9.42 20.82
N LEU A 68 -13.07 -9.07 20.36
CA LEU A 68 -12.27 -9.95 19.51
C LEU A 68 -11.89 -11.28 20.19
N ASN A 69 -11.77 -11.25 21.53
CA ASN A 69 -11.51 -12.47 22.29
C ASN A 69 -12.62 -13.55 22.15
N ARG A 70 -13.79 -13.16 21.70
CA ARG A 70 -14.94 -14.05 21.49
C ARG A 70 -15.05 -14.56 20.04
N ASP A 71 -14.24 -14.01 19.16
CA ASP A 71 -14.25 -14.33 17.75
C ASP A 71 -13.32 -15.52 17.44
N PRO A 72 -13.82 -16.62 16.89
CA PRO A 72 -13.00 -17.78 16.56
C PRO A 72 -11.84 -17.47 15.61
N ASP A 73 -12.04 -16.54 14.66
CA ASP A 73 -11.04 -16.16 13.67
C ASP A 73 -9.92 -15.27 14.27
N MET A 74 -10.16 -14.69 15.45
CA MET A 74 -9.22 -13.81 16.15
C MET A 74 -8.55 -14.50 17.35
N GLN A 75 -8.71 -15.81 17.47
CA GLN A 75 -8.01 -16.57 18.51
C GLN A 75 -6.48 -16.59 18.27
N PRO A 76 -5.65 -16.72 19.32
CA PRO A 76 -4.20 -16.64 19.21
C PRO A 76 -3.59 -17.56 18.12
N GLN A 77 -4.14 -18.74 17.94
CA GLN A 77 -3.67 -19.71 16.93
C GLN A 77 -3.94 -19.23 15.50
N ALA A 78 -5.13 -18.65 15.25
CA ALA A 78 -5.50 -18.10 13.95
C ALA A 78 -4.68 -16.84 13.63
N LEU A 79 -4.48 -15.98 14.65
CA LEU A 79 -3.63 -14.79 14.56
C LEU A 79 -2.18 -15.17 14.24
N GLN A 80 -1.60 -16.12 14.96
CA GLN A 80 -0.26 -16.62 14.72
C GLN A 80 -0.10 -17.20 13.31
N ALA A 81 -1.06 -18.02 12.86
CA ALA A 81 -1.06 -18.58 11.50
C ALA A 81 -1.17 -17.51 10.40
N SER A 82 -1.80 -16.37 10.70
CA SER A 82 -1.90 -15.23 9.78
C SER A 82 -0.64 -14.36 9.81
N ALA A 83 -0.07 -14.15 11.00
CA ALA A 83 1.13 -13.34 11.21
C ALA A 83 2.37 -13.92 10.51
N HIS A 84 2.48 -15.24 10.35
CA HIS A 84 3.57 -15.88 9.59
C HIS A 84 3.64 -15.48 8.10
N LYS A 85 2.70 -14.68 7.62
CA LYS A 85 2.67 -14.17 6.25
C LYS A 85 3.00 -12.68 6.17
N ILE A 86 3.35 -12.08 7.29
CA ILE A 86 3.72 -10.68 7.39
C ILE A 86 5.16 -10.63 7.88
N ASP A 87 6.03 -10.09 7.05
CA ASP A 87 7.42 -9.86 7.39
C ASP A 87 7.64 -8.36 7.56
N LEU A 88 8.34 -7.96 8.61
CA LEU A 88 8.81 -6.60 8.82
C LEU A 88 10.31 -6.56 8.56
N ILE A 89 10.72 -5.71 7.63
CA ILE A 89 12.12 -5.48 7.29
C ILE A 89 12.48 -4.05 7.68
N GLU A 90 13.41 -3.90 8.62
CA GLU A 90 13.99 -2.62 9.00
C GLU A 90 15.35 -2.45 8.33
N THR A 91 15.60 -1.28 7.77
CA THR A 91 16.84 -0.95 7.05
C THR A 91 17.43 0.33 7.59
N ALA A 92 18.76 0.50 7.46
CA ALA A 92 19.47 1.66 8.01
C ALA A 92 19.29 2.93 7.15
N ASN A 93 18.94 2.79 5.87
CA ASN A 93 18.79 3.91 4.94
C ASN A 93 17.94 3.51 3.73
N GLU A 94 17.48 4.52 2.96
CA GLU A 94 16.62 4.36 1.80
C GLU A 94 17.22 3.50 0.67
N ARG A 95 18.53 3.43 0.56
CA ARG A 95 19.19 2.58 -0.44
C ARG A 95 19.09 1.10 -0.06
N GLU A 96 19.31 0.79 1.20
CA GLU A 96 19.13 -0.56 1.72
C GLU A 96 17.66 -0.98 1.68
N GLU A 97 16.74 -0.06 1.96
CA GLU A 97 15.30 -0.30 1.81
C GLU A 97 14.95 -0.70 0.38
N ALA A 98 15.39 0.07 -0.61
CA ALA A 98 15.15 -0.24 -2.01
C ALA A 98 15.73 -1.60 -2.43
N LEU A 99 16.93 -1.93 -1.95
CA LEU A 99 17.56 -3.22 -2.20
C LEU A 99 16.81 -4.36 -1.52
N ALA A 100 16.40 -4.20 -0.26
CA ALA A 100 15.64 -5.21 0.47
C ALA A 100 14.30 -5.52 -0.21
N VAL A 101 13.59 -4.47 -0.64
CA VAL A 101 12.34 -4.62 -1.43
C VAL A 101 12.59 -5.33 -2.74
N ALA A 102 13.65 -4.95 -3.49
CA ALA A 102 13.99 -5.59 -4.76
C ALA A 102 14.33 -7.08 -4.58
N LEU A 103 15.05 -7.44 -3.51
CA LEU A 103 15.35 -8.84 -3.18
C LEU A 103 14.08 -9.62 -2.82
N ALA A 104 13.18 -9.05 -2.03
CA ALA A 104 11.92 -9.69 -1.68
C ALA A 104 11.04 -9.93 -2.91
N LEU A 105 10.94 -8.95 -3.81
CA LEU A 105 10.20 -9.08 -5.08
C LEU A 105 10.83 -10.15 -5.97
N ARG A 106 12.16 -10.15 -6.12
CA ARG A 106 12.89 -11.15 -6.89
C ARG A 106 12.67 -12.56 -6.34
N ASP A 107 12.74 -12.73 -5.02
CA ASP A 107 12.50 -14.03 -4.39
C ASP A 107 11.07 -14.52 -4.66
N ALA A 108 10.08 -13.63 -4.51
CA ALA A 108 8.69 -13.97 -4.77
C ALA A 108 8.43 -14.42 -6.21
N ILE A 109 9.03 -13.76 -7.22
CA ILE A 109 8.85 -14.11 -8.64
C ILE A 109 9.74 -15.27 -9.11
N SER A 110 10.63 -15.77 -8.26
CA SER A 110 11.43 -16.98 -8.56
C SER A 110 10.54 -18.23 -8.69
N ASP A 111 9.32 -18.19 -8.16
CA ASP A 111 8.30 -19.20 -8.40
C ASP A 111 7.42 -18.72 -9.58
N GLU A 112 7.46 -19.45 -10.69
CA GLU A 112 6.75 -19.11 -11.94
C GLU A 112 5.23 -18.91 -11.78
N ASN A 113 4.65 -19.42 -10.68
CA ASN A 113 3.23 -19.29 -10.41
C ASN A 113 2.89 -18.10 -9.49
N LYS A 114 3.88 -17.31 -9.08
CA LYS A 114 3.68 -16.16 -8.21
C LYS A 114 3.86 -14.85 -8.93
N THR A 115 3.05 -13.90 -8.53
CA THR A 115 3.20 -12.49 -8.88
C THR A 115 3.51 -11.69 -7.63
N ALA A 116 4.29 -10.63 -7.78
CA ALA A 116 4.63 -9.75 -6.68
C ALA A 116 4.38 -8.29 -7.07
N ALA A 117 3.99 -7.47 -6.11
CA ALA A 117 3.77 -6.05 -6.32
C ALA A 117 4.31 -5.23 -5.15
N LEU A 118 4.95 -4.11 -5.48
CA LEU A 118 5.26 -3.05 -4.53
C LEU A 118 4.11 -2.03 -4.54
N VAL A 119 3.55 -1.76 -3.36
CA VAL A 119 2.58 -0.68 -3.17
C VAL A 119 3.21 0.37 -2.29
N THR A 120 3.46 1.55 -2.83
CA THR A 120 4.06 2.68 -2.12
C THR A 120 3.52 4.01 -2.62
N ALA A 121 3.37 4.98 -1.72
CA ALA A 121 3.12 6.37 -2.06
C ALA A 121 4.41 7.14 -2.39
N ASP A 122 5.57 6.62 -1.99
CA ASP A 122 6.87 7.23 -2.26
C ASP A 122 7.39 6.88 -3.66
N ARG A 123 7.32 7.87 -4.55
CA ARG A 123 7.80 7.75 -5.95
C ARG A 123 9.32 7.63 -6.04
N ASN A 124 10.07 8.11 -5.06
CA ASN A 124 11.52 7.98 -5.04
C ASN A 124 11.93 6.55 -4.69
N LEU A 125 11.27 5.96 -3.69
CA LEU A 125 11.44 4.54 -3.37
C LEU A 125 11.10 3.67 -4.57
N ALA A 126 9.95 3.88 -5.22
CA ALA A 126 9.55 3.11 -6.41
C ALA A 126 10.63 3.14 -7.49
N ARG A 127 11.15 4.34 -7.83
CA ARG A 127 12.22 4.48 -8.84
C ARG A 127 13.53 3.78 -8.45
N ARG A 128 13.91 3.84 -7.17
CA ARG A 128 15.10 3.14 -6.68
C ARG A 128 14.94 1.63 -6.77
N VAL A 129 13.78 1.11 -6.39
CA VAL A 129 13.46 -0.33 -6.49
C VAL A 129 13.49 -0.80 -7.93
N VAL A 130 12.90 -0.04 -8.88
CA VAL A 130 12.99 -0.36 -10.32
C VAL A 130 14.45 -0.41 -10.78
N GLY A 131 15.29 0.54 -10.34
CA GLY A 131 16.72 0.54 -10.65
C GLY A 131 17.46 -0.69 -10.09
N GLU A 132 17.14 -1.11 -8.86
CA GLU A 132 17.72 -2.33 -8.28
C GLU A 132 17.21 -3.60 -8.98
N LEU A 133 15.93 -3.68 -9.36
CA LEU A 133 15.38 -4.80 -10.12
C LEU A 133 16.01 -4.94 -11.50
N ALA A 134 16.27 -3.82 -12.19
CA ALA A 134 16.96 -3.82 -13.48
C ALA A 134 18.37 -4.45 -13.40
N ARG A 135 19.09 -4.30 -12.26
CA ARG A 135 20.38 -4.96 -12.03
C ARG A 135 20.26 -6.48 -11.98
N PHE A 136 19.09 -6.99 -11.62
CA PHE A 136 18.77 -8.43 -11.63
C PHE A 136 18.15 -8.90 -12.96
N GLY A 137 18.06 -8.02 -13.96
CA GLY A 137 17.43 -8.33 -15.24
C GLY A 137 15.90 -8.40 -15.19
N ILE A 138 15.30 -7.83 -14.14
CA ILE A 138 13.85 -7.82 -13.96
C ILE A 138 13.31 -6.47 -14.44
N ASP A 139 12.40 -6.52 -15.41
CA ASP A 139 11.66 -5.35 -15.89
C ASP A 139 10.36 -5.23 -15.09
N ALA A 140 10.18 -4.10 -14.43
CA ALA A 140 9.04 -3.85 -13.55
C ALA A 140 8.05 -2.90 -14.22
N ASP A 141 6.77 -3.29 -14.24
CA ASP A 141 5.68 -2.42 -14.67
C ASP A 141 5.34 -1.39 -13.57
N ASP A 142 5.48 -0.11 -13.88
CA ASP A 142 5.17 1.00 -12.99
C ASP A 142 3.86 1.68 -13.42
N SER A 143 2.77 1.34 -12.74
CA SER A 143 1.42 1.91 -13.02
C SER A 143 1.35 3.43 -12.88
N GLY A 144 2.24 4.06 -12.11
CA GLY A 144 2.30 5.51 -11.94
C GLY A 144 2.99 6.24 -13.09
N GLY A 145 3.68 5.52 -13.96
CA GLY A 145 4.43 6.07 -15.10
C GLY A 145 5.55 7.04 -14.69
N ARG A 146 6.15 7.67 -15.68
CA ARG A 146 7.15 8.73 -15.49
C ARG A 146 6.58 10.08 -15.91
N HIS A 147 6.80 11.11 -15.12
CA HIS A 147 6.47 12.45 -15.57
C HIS A 147 7.27 12.80 -16.81
N LEU A 148 6.63 13.46 -17.79
CA LEU A 148 7.28 13.86 -19.03
C LEU A 148 8.59 14.64 -18.78
N ARG A 149 8.63 15.49 -17.75
CA ARG A 149 9.83 16.26 -17.37
C ARG A 149 11.02 15.40 -16.93
N ASP A 150 10.78 14.16 -16.46
CA ASP A 150 11.79 13.28 -15.88
C ASP A 150 12.32 12.27 -16.91
N ILE A 151 11.81 12.30 -18.16
CA ILE A 151 12.35 11.49 -19.25
C ILE A 151 13.59 12.16 -19.84
N GLU A 152 14.48 11.35 -20.39
CA GLU A 152 15.77 11.79 -20.92
C GLU A 152 15.63 12.86 -21.99
N THR A 153 14.67 12.69 -22.90
CA THR A 153 14.40 13.68 -23.97
C THR A 153 13.95 15.03 -23.41
N ALA A 154 13.07 15.06 -22.42
CA ALA A 154 12.62 16.30 -21.80
C ALA A 154 13.74 16.96 -20.99
N THR A 155 14.57 16.17 -20.32
CA THR A 155 15.77 16.67 -19.62
C THR A 155 16.74 17.33 -20.61
N LEU A 156 17.00 16.69 -21.76
CA LEU A 156 17.83 17.27 -22.81
C LEU A 156 17.25 18.60 -23.33
N MET A 157 15.94 18.63 -23.63
CA MET A 157 15.27 19.85 -24.08
C MET A 157 15.36 20.96 -23.02
N ARG A 158 15.16 20.64 -21.76
CA ARG A 158 15.28 21.62 -20.66
C ARG A 158 16.70 22.19 -20.57
N LEU A 159 17.72 21.31 -20.59
CA LEU A 159 19.11 21.74 -20.56
C LEU A 159 19.48 22.59 -21.76
N MET A 160 18.98 22.30 -22.97
CA MET A 160 19.17 23.15 -24.16
C MET A 160 18.57 24.54 -23.97
N VAL A 161 17.34 24.60 -23.45
CA VAL A 161 16.67 25.87 -23.16
C VAL A 161 17.45 26.68 -22.10
N GLU A 162 17.85 26.02 -21.00
CA GLU A 162 18.66 26.67 -19.96
C GLU A 162 19.98 27.21 -20.50
N THR A 163 20.67 26.45 -21.34
CA THR A 163 21.93 26.88 -21.96
C THR A 163 21.74 28.13 -22.86
N VAL A 164 20.62 28.22 -23.57
CA VAL A 164 20.32 29.35 -24.46
C VAL A 164 19.93 30.60 -23.68
N PHE A 165 19.11 30.45 -22.66
CA PHE A 165 18.53 31.59 -21.93
C PHE A 165 19.32 32.00 -20.68
N ASN A 166 20.14 31.12 -20.12
CA ASN A 166 21.04 31.36 -18.97
C ASN A 166 22.49 30.96 -19.29
N PRO A 167 23.12 31.56 -20.31
CA PRO A 167 24.51 31.23 -20.64
C PRO A 167 25.43 31.71 -19.52
N GLY A 168 25.97 30.78 -18.72
CA GLY A 168 26.92 31.08 -17.65
C GLY A 168 26.51 30.61 -16.27
N ASP A 169 25.38 29.97 -16.11
CA ASP A 169 25.04 29.28 -14.88
C ASP A 169 25.70 27.87 -14.90
N PRO A 170 26.65 27.57 -13.98
CA PRO A 170 27.26 26.25 -13.93
C PRO A 170 26.20 25.25 -13.45
N VAL A 171 25.91 24.26 -14.26
CA VAL A 171 25.03 23.13 -13.94
C VAL A 171 25.71 22.23 -12.93
#